data_ec740fc0df2a1534cbeed4c66d2cdbc8
#
_entry.id   ec740fc0df2a1534cbeed4c66d2cdbc8
#
_cell.length_a   1.000
_cell.length_b   1.000
_cell.length_c   1.000
_cell.angle_alpha   90.00
_cell.angle_beta   90.00
_cell.angle_gamma   90.00
#
_symmetry.space_group_name_H-M   'P 1'
#
loop_
_entity.id
_entity.type
_entity.pdbx_description
1 polymer ?
#
loop_
_entity_poly.entity_id
_entity_poly.type
_entity_poly.pdbx_seq_one_letter_code
_entity_poly.pdbx_strand_id
1 'polypeptide(L)'
;EFDAVIMLHNEYVTRTIFDAVTDHPNVLYLYPNALYAEIEVNYADETITLIRGHNYPEPEITNGFDWEFDNTRPYEYDTMCLDMQFYEIKNGWMTTCYPELKMKESATLLTEIKNIVTGNDS
;
A
#
# COMPACT_ATOMS: atom_id res chain seq x y z
N GLU A 1 16.63 11.57 5.60
CA GLU A 1 15.36 11.37 6.29
C GLU A 1 14.29 12.11 5.52
N PHE A 2 13.14 11.45 5.27
CA PHE A 2 12.03 12.03 4.52
C PHE A 2 10.89 12.35 5.48
N ASP A 3 10.15 13.44 5.23
CA ASP A 3 9.02 13.85 6.06
C ASP A 3 7.81 12.92 5.87
N ALA A 4 7.68 12.33 4.69
CA ALA A 4 6.64 11.37 4.36
C ALA A 4 7.11 10.39 3.28
N VAL A 5 6.49 9.23 3.25
CA VAL A 5 6.65 8.22 2.21
C VAL A 5 5.32 8.02 1.50
N ILE A 6 5.32 8.01 0.18
CA ILE A 6 4.14 7.71 -0.63
C ILE A 6 4.38 6.37 -1.33
N MET A 7 3.57 5.39 -0.99
CA MET A 7 3.58 4.07 -1.62
C MET A 7 2.60 4.09 -2.79
N LEU A 8 3.13 3.99 -4.01
CA LEU A 8 2.30 4.02 -5.20
C LEU A 8 1.62 2.68 -5.47
N HIS A 9 2.35 1.57 -5.32
CA HIS A 9 1.79 0.23 -5.46
C HIS A 9 2.54 -0.72 -4.52
N ASN A 10 3.59 -1.37 -4.95
CA ASN A 10 4.47 -2.21 -4.11
C ASN A 10 3.74 -3.35 -3.40
N GLU A 11 3.00 -4.14 -4.16
CA GLU A 11 2.29 -5.32 -3.67
C GLU A 11 3.25 -6.41 -3.19
N TYR A 12 4.32 -6.65 -3.93
CA TYR A 12 5.34 -7.64 -3.63
C TYR A 12 6.58 -6.95 -3.08
N VAL A 13 6.90 -7.19 -1.82
CA VAL A 13 8.03 -6.55 -1.15
C VAL A 13 8.85 -7.55 -0.35
N THR A 14 10.12 -7.21 -0.15
CA THR A 14 10.97 -7.94 0.77
C THR A 14 10.66 -7.56 2.22
N ARG A 15 11.05 -8.42 3.18
CA ARG A 15 10.95 -8.11 4.62
C ARG A 15 11.60 -6.76 4.96
N THR A 16 12.75 -6.48 4.39
CA THR A 16 13.48 -5.22 4.62
C THR A 16 12.67 -4.00 4.17
N ILE A 17 12.01 -4.08 3.02
CA ILE A 17 11.14 -2.98 2.55
C ILE A 17 9.91 -2.84 3.44
N PHE A 18 9.28 -3.95 3.79
CA PHE A 18 8.13 -3.94 4.70
C PHE A 18 8.46 -3.26 6.02
N ASP A 19 9.54 -3.67 6.68
CA ASP A 19 9.95 -3.11 7.97
C ASP A 19 10.28 -1.62 7.84
N ALA A 20 11.03 -1.23 6.81
CA ALA A 20 11.40 0.18 6.59
C ALA A 20 10.18 1.09 6.36
N VAL A 21 9.18 0.61 5.63
CA VAL A 21 7.97 1.38 5.37
C VAL A 21 7.07 1.45 6.60
N THR A 22 6.85 0.32 7.28
CA THR A 22 5.96 0.27 8.45
C THR A 22 6.55 0.96 9.68
N ASP A 23 7.86 1.09 9.77
CA ASP A 23 8.55 1.86 10.82
C ASP A 23 8.53 3.37 10.57
N HIS A 24 8.24 3.82 9.35
CA HIS A 24 8.14 5.25 9.05
C HIS A 24 6.84 5.83 9.64
N PRO A 25 6.90 6.99 10.34
CA PRO A 25 5.75 7.53 11.08
C PRO A 25 4.68 8.21 10.21
N ASN A 26 4.95 8.43 8.93
CA ASN A 26 4.05 9.16 8.04
C ASN A 26 4.09 8.55 6.63
N VAL A 27 3.19 7.59 6.37
CA VAL A 27 3.10 6.90 5.10
C VAL A 27 1.72 7.07 4.49
N LEU A 28 1.67 7.39 3.21
CA LEU A 28 0.44 7.39 2.44
C LEU A 28 0.45 6.20 1.47
N TYR A 29 -0.44 5.27 1.69
CA TYR A 29 -0.63 4.10 0.84
C TYR A 29 -1.73 4.40 -0.19
N LEU A 30 -1.34 4.60 -1.44
CA LEU A 30 -2.28 4.91 -2.54
C LEU A 30 -2.93 3.67 -3.15
N TYR A 31 -2.53 2.48 -2.72
CA TYR A 31 -3.08 1.22 -3.21
C TYR A 31 -3.44 0.31 -2.05
N PRO A 32 -4.65 -0.26 -2.07
CA PRO A 32 -5.13 -1.09 -0.97
C PRO A 32 -4.37 -2.41 -0.80
N ASN A 33 -3.64 -2.87 -1.81
CA ASN A 33 -2.82 -4.07 -1.75
C ASN A 33 -1.31 -3.79 -1.62
N ALA A 34 -0.93 -2.60 -1.20
CA ALA A 34 0.47 -2.31 -0.87
C ALA A 34 0.97 -3.25 0.23
N LEU A 35 2.21 -3.71 0.12
CA LEU A 35 2.86 -4.61 1.08
C LEU A 35 2.16 -5.97 1.28
N TYR A 36 1.46 -6.47 0.25
CA TYR A 36 0.59 -7.63 0.38
C TYR A 36 1.32 -8.98 0.40
N ALA A 37 2.40 -9.12 -0.37
CA ALA A 37 3.11 -10.37 -0.49
C ALA A 37 4.60 -10.24 -0.17
N GLU A 38 5.12 -11.18 0.62
CA GLU A 38 6.55 -11.27 0.94
C GLU A 38 7.28 -12.02 -0.16
N ILE A 39 8.33 -11.40 -0.68
CA ILE A 39 9.24 -12.00 -1.64
C ILE A 39 10.68 -11.95 -1.16
N GLU A 40 11.50 -12.82 -1.73
CA GLU A 40 12.95 -12.79 -1.65
C GLU A 40 13.55 -12.57 -3.03
N VAL A 41 14.55 -11.71 -3.10
CA VAL A 41 15.28 -11.40 -4.35
C VAL A 41 16.68 -11.94 -4.25
N ASN A 42 17.06 -12.81 -5.20
CA ASN A 42 18.42 -13.28 -5.36
C ASN A 42 19.04 -12.62 -6.59
N TYR A 43 19.89 -11.63 -6.37
CA TYR A 43 20.53 -10.88 -7.45
C TYR A 43 21.58 -11.69 -8.22
N ALA A 44 22.19 -12.69 -7.58
CA ALA A 44 23.20 -13.54 -8.23
C ALA A 44 22.57 -14.46 -9.28
N ASP A 45 21.39 -14.99 -8.99
CA ASP A 45 20.63 -15.91 -9.85
C ASP A 45 19.56 -15.20 -10.68
N GLU A 46 19.39 -13.89 -10.47
CA GLU A 46 18.34 -13.07 -11.12
C GLU A 46 16.92 -13.66 -10.89
N THR A 47 16.64 -14.12 -9.66
CA THR A 47 15.37 -14.75 -9.32
C THR A 47 14.61 -13.98 -8.25
N ILE A 48 13.27 -14.03 -8.34
CA ILE A 48 12.35 -13.56 -7.32
C ILE A 48 11.50 -14.75 -6.87
N THR A 49 11.45 -14.98 -5.56
CA THR A 49 10.70 -16.10 -4.98
C THR A 49 9.60 -15.55 -4.09
N LEU A 50 8.35 -16.00 -4.31
CA LEU A 50 7.26 -15.75 -3.38
C LEU A 50 7.48 -16.57 -2.11
N ILE A 51 7.59 -15.87 -0.98
CA ILE A 51 7.78 -16.49 0.33
C ILE A 51 6.42 -16.72 1.00
N ARG A 52 5.54 -15.70 0.98
CA ARG A 52 4.27 -15.77 1.67
C ARG A 52 3.29 -14.72 1.15
N GLY A 53 2.02 -15.08 1.07
CA GLY A 53 0.94 -14.24 0.58
C GLY A 53 0.24 -14.84 -0.64
N HIS A 54 -0.88 -14.29 -1.06
CA HIS A 54 -1.66 -14.79 -2.20
C HIS A 54 -2.00 -16.29 -2.10
N ASN A 55 -2.47 -16.71 -0.94
CA ASN A 55 -2.80 -18.11 -0.62
C ASN A 55 -1.59 -19.07 -0.71
N TYR A 56 -0.40 -18.57 -0.40
CA TYR A 56 0.84 -19.35 -0.40
C TYR A 56 1.63 -19.11 0.91
N PRO A 57 2.28 -20.13 1.51
CA PRO A 57 2.30 -21.54 1.13
C PRO A 57 1.01 -22.30 1.47
N GLU A 58 0.13 -21.73 2.28
CA GLU A 58 -1.15 -22.32 2.67
C GLU A 58 -2.31 -21.44 2.16
N PRO A 59 -3.46 -22.05 1.80
CA PRO A 59 -4.60 -21.32 1.22
C PRO A 59 -5.16 -20.17 2.08
N GLU A 60 -4.97 -20.24 3.39
CA GLU A 60 -5.47 -19.25 4.36
C GLU A 60 -4.57 -18.00 4.44
N ILE A 61 -3.35 -18.08 3.92
CA ILE A 61 -2.37 -16.99 3.99
C ILE A 61 -2.64 -16.01 2.84
N THR A 62 -3.49 -15.03 3.07
CA THR A 62 -3.79 -13.99 2.08
C THR A 62 -2.76 -12.89 2.09
N ASN A 63 -2.39 -12.38 3.28
CA ASN A 63 -1.39 -11.34 3.48
C ASN A 63 -0.07 -11.94 3.98
N GLY A 64 1.01 -11.69 3.28
CA GLY A 64 2.31 -12.29 3.55
C GLY A 64 2.99 -11.85 4.85
N PHE A 65 2.57 -10.74 5.44
CA PHE A 65 3.19 -10.18 6.63
C PHE A 65 2.31 -10.27 7.88
N ASP A 66 1.16 -10.90 7.80
CA ASP A 66 0.13 -10.88 8.85
C ASP A 66 -0.21 -9.45 9.30
N TRP A 67 -0.15 -8.52 8.34
CA TRP A 67 -0.44 -7.13 8.61
C TRP A 67 -1.90 -6.95 8.99
N GLU A 68 -2.18 -6.19 10.05
CA GLU A 68 -3.53 -6.01 10.60
C GLU A 68 -4.51 -5.28 9.65
N PHE A 69 -3.99 -4.64 8.61
CA PHE A 69 -4.77 -3.95 7.60
C PHE A 69 -5.03 -4.88 6.42
N ASP A 70 -6.27 -5.38 6.32
CA ASP A 70 -6.74 -6.08 5.11
C ASP A 70 -7.01 -5.02 4.04
N ASN A 71 -6.03 -4.84 3.18
CA ASN A 71 -5.98 -3.81 2.17
C ASN A 71 -6.44 -4.29 0.79
N THR A 72 -6.95 -5.51 0.67
CA THR A 72 -7.37 -6.07 -0.63
C THR A 72 -8.86 -5.92 -0.91
N ARG A 73 -9.71 -6.06 0.09
CA ARG A 73 -11.16 -6.11 -0.07
C ARG A 73 -11.78 -4.86 -0.70
N PRO A 74 -11.40 -3.64 -0.30
CA PRO A 74 -12.04 -2.45 -0.85
C PRO A 74 -11.92 -2.32 -2.36
N TYR A 75 -10.74 -2.56 -2.94
CA TYR A 75 -10.56 -2.36 -4.37
C TYR A 75 -11.26 -3.42 -5.23
N GLU A 76 -11.48 -4.61 -4.71
CA GLU A 76 -12.19 -5.68 -5.41
C GLU A 76 -13.67 -5.32 -5.68
N TYR A 77 -14.24 -4.44 -4.86
CA TYR A 77 -15.64 -4.01 -4.97
C TYR A 77 -15.82 -2.67 -5.69
N ASP A 78 -14.81 -1.83 -5.72
CA ASP A 78 -14.84 -0.51 -6.39
C ASP A 78 -13.69 -0.38 -7.40
N THR A 79 -13.76 -1.18 -8.45
CA THR A 79 -12.73 -1.20 -9.50
C THR A 79 -12.61 0.12 -10.27
N MET A 80 -13.67 0.92 -10.29
CA MET A 80 -13.68 2.24 -10.91
C MET A 80 -13.33 3.38 -9.95
N CYS A 81 -13.10 3.05 -8.69
CA CYS A 81 -12.75 4.02 -7.65
C CYS A 81 -13.74 5.20 -7.55
N LEU A 82 -15.03 4.89 -7.56
CA LEU A 82 -16.09 5.90 -7.55
C LEU A 82 -16.31 6.49 -6.15
N ASP A 83 -16.06 5.69 -5.12
CA ASP A 83 -16.21 6.07 -3.71
C ASP A 83 -14.85 6.02 -2.99
N MET A 84 -13.86 6.68 -3.55
CA MET A 84 -12.52 6.72 -2.98
C MET A 84 -12.52 7.46 -1.64
N GLN A 85 -11.99 6.79 -0.62
CA GLN A 85 -11.80 7.35 0.70
C GLN A 85 -10.37 7.10 1.19
N PHE A 86 -9.90 7.97 2.07
CA PHE A 86 -8.71 7.75 2.88
C PHE A 86 -9.14 7.35 4.28
N TYR A 87 -8.48 6.34 4.83
CA TYR A 87 -8.68 5.97 6.22
C TYR A 87 -7.35 5.90 6.96
N GLU A 88 -7.39 6.26 8.23
CA GLU A 88 -6.21 6.27 9.10
C GLU A 88 -5.78 4.85 9.44
N ILE A 89 -4.49 4.60 9.38
CA ILE A 89 -3.84 3.38 9.87
C ILE A 89 -2.73 3.75 10.84
N LYS A 90 -2.10 2.76 11.46
CA LYS A 90 -1.12 2.97 12.53
C LYS A 90 0.00 3.96 12.20
N ASN A 91 0.48 3.99 10.95
CA ASN A 91 1.60 4.84 10.55
C ASN A 91 1.28 5.77 9.38
N GLY A 92 0.01 6.10 9.17
CA GLY A 92 -0.39 7.02 8.12
C GLY A 92 -1.80 6.81 7.62
N TRP A 93 -1.95 6.84 6.31
CA TRP A 93 -3.25 6.79 5.64
C TRP A 93 -3.24 5.82 4.46
N MET A 94 -4.37 5.19 4.20
CA MET A 94 -4.53 4.28 3.08
C MET A 94 -5.80 4.58 2.29
N THR A 95 -5.75 4.42 0.97
CA THR A 95 -6.92 4.53 0.11
C THR A 95 -7.74 3.24 0.08
N THR A 96 -9.04 3.38 -0.16
CA THR A 96 -9.96 2.24 -0.28
C THR A 96 -9.98 1.59 -1.65
N CYS A 97 -9.38 2.23 -2.67
CA CYS A 97 -9.39 1.72 -4.04
C CYS A 97 -8.18 2.24 -4.83
N TYR A 98 -8.02 1.79 -6.07
CA TYR A 98 -6.95 2.24 -6.97
C TYR A 98 -7.25 3.64 -7.54
N PRO A 99 -6.43 4.65 -7.24
CA PRO A 99 -6.73 6.01 -7.65
C PRO A 99 -6.22 6.42 -9.04
N GLU A 100 -5.71 5.49 -9.85
CA GLU A 100 -5.03 5.84 -11.10
C GLU A 100 -5.83 6.76 -12.02
N LEU A 101 -7.11 6.47 -12.18
CA LEU A 101 -8.00 7.28 -13.02
C LEU A 101 -8.26 8.65 -12.39
N LYS A 102 -8.33 8.70 -11.07
CA LYS A 102 -8.57 9.95 -10.34
C LYS A 102 -7.34 10.85 -10.31
N MET A 103 -6.15 10.30 -10.18
CA MET A 103 -4.92 11.09 -10.15
C MET A 103 -4.67 11.87 -11.43
N LYS A 104 -5.12 11.36 -12.57
CA LYS A 104 -4.97 12.05 -13.86
C LYS A 104 -5.95 13.20 -14.05
N GLU A 105 -7.08 13.19 -13.39
CA GLU A 105 -8.21 14.06 -13.68
C GLU A 105 -8.56 15.02 -12.54
N SER A 106 -8.03 14.79 -11.33
CA SER A 106 -8.50 15.50 -10.13
C SER A 106 -7.38 16.28 -9.44
N ALA A 107 -7.38 17.60 -9.64
CA ALA A 107 -6.57 18.50 -8.83
C ALA A 107 -6.97 18.46 -7.33
N THR A 108 -8.22 18.12 -7.03
CA THR A 108 -8.72 17.94 -5.66
C THR A 108 -8.01 16.79 -4.96
N LEU A 109 -7.89 15.64 -5.62
CA LEU A 109 -7.17 14.49 -5.06
C LEU A 109 -5.73 14.83 -4.72
N LEU A 110 -5.00 15.50 -5.63
CA LEU A 110 -3.62 15.90 -5.38
C LEU A 110 -3.51 16.89 -4.20
N THR A 111 -4.52 17.74 -4.02
CA THR A 111 -4.60 18.64 -2.87
C THR A 111 -4.83 17.86 -1.57
N GLU A 112 -5.72 16.86 -1.56
CA GLU A 112 -5.96 16.00 -0.41
C GLU A 112 -4.70 15.21 -0.03
N ILE A 113 -4.03 14.60 -1.01
CA ILE A 113 -2.75 13.91 -0.78
C ILE A 113 -1.73 14.87 -0.15
N LYS A 114 -1.60 16.08 -0.67
CA LYS A 114 -0.71 17.09 -0.11
C LYS A 114 -1.07 17.41 1.34
N ASN A 115 -2.34 17.64 1.63
CA ASN A 115 -2.80 17.95 2.99
C ASN A 115 -2.51 16.84 3.98
N ILE A 116 -2.79 15.58 3.61
CA ILE A 116 -2.48 14.39 4.42
C ILE A 116 -0.98 14.32 4.70
N VAL A 117 -0.16 14.41 3.66
CA VAL A 117 1.31 14.28 3.76
C VAL A 117 1.92 15.40 4.60
N THR A 118 1.38 16.61 4.50
CA THR A 118 1.89 17.77 5.25
C THR A 118 1.26 17.97 6.64
N GLY A 119 0.28 17.14 7.01
CA GLY A 119 -0.46 17.27 8.27
C GLY A 119 -1.36 18.51 8.32
N ASN A 120 -1.69 19.09 7.17
CA ASN A 120 -2.58 20.22 7.05
C ASN A 120 -4.01 19.73 6.77
N ASP A 121 -4.60 19.02 7.72
CA ASP A 121 -6.02 18.71 7.68
C ASP A 121 -6.81 20.00 7.83
N SER A 122 -7.47 20.33 6.79
CA SER A 122 -8.39 21.46 6.79
C SER A 122 -9.79 21.03 7.21
#